data_4863ae41bb30336b3ddb40f89554f022
#
_entry.id   4863ae41bb30336b3ddb40f89554f022
#
_cell.length_a   1.000
_cell.length_b   1.000
_cell.length_c   1.000
_cell.angle_alpha   90.00
_cell.angle_beta   90.00
_cell.angle_gamma   90.00
#
_symmetry.space_group_name_H-M   'P 1'
#
loop_
_entity.id
_entity.type
_entity.pdbx_description
1 polymer ?
#
loop_
_entity_poly.entity_id
_entity_poly.type
_entity_poly.pdbx_seq_one_letter_code
_entity_poly.pdbx_strand_id
1 'polypeptide(L)'
;MTMEAAAMHEDDIAVLMRALGHPVRLEILRILVRRAESCCCNDITDCLSLAQSTVSQHLKVLLDAGVIERRAQGTRNNYCVRTDRLAAFNRAVGDYVSGLDASGLHCERQLAPAS
;
A
#
# COMPACT_ATOMS: atom_id res chain seq x y z
N MET A 1 -2.12 13.23 -21.69
CA MET A 1 -1.89 13.05 -21.27
C MET A 1 -1.62 12.78 -20.45
N THR A 2 -1.45 12.86 -20.15
CA THR A 2 -1.17 12.72 -19.40
C THR A 2 -0.76 12.61 -18.65
N MET A 3 -0.61 12.56 -18.27
CA MET A 3 -0.22 12.39 -17.61
C MET A 3 0.11 12.38 -16.74
N GLU A 4 0.12 12.79 -16.48
CA GLU A 4 0.47 12.84 -15.77
C GLU A 4 0.78 12.55 -15.03
N ALA A 5 0.95 12.96 -15.21
CA ALA A 5 1.06 12.79 -14.63
C ALA A 5 1.26 12.05 -13.84
N ALA A 6 1.15 11.94 -13.74
CA ALA A 6 1.20 10.91 -12.95
C ALA A 6 2.44 10.66 -12.25
N ALA A 7 3.33 11.45 -12.29
CA ALA A 7 4.53 11.22 -11.56
C ALA A 7 4.24 11.46 -10.10
N MET A 8 4.44 10.47 -9.31
CA MET A 8 4.23 10.55 -7.90
C MET A 8 5.46 11.16 -7.27
N HIS A 9 5.26 12.07 -6.35
CA HIS A 9 6.39 12.68 -5.64
C HIS A 9 7.03 11.69 -4.70
N GLU A 10 8.29 11.90 -4.40
CA GLU A 10 9.00 11.04 -3.46
C GLU A 10 8.33 10.99 -2.11
N ASP A 11 7.74 12.09 -1.68
CA ASP A 11 7.01 12.09 -0.41
C ASP A 11 5.83 11.13 -0.45
N ASP A 12 5.14 11.09 -1.56
CA ASP A 12 4.02 10.16 -1.72
C ASP A 12 4.49 8.72 -1.73
N ILE A 13 5.62 8.47 -2.39
CA ILE A 13 6.19 7.14 -2.41
C ILE A 13 6.53 6.71 -0.99
N ALA A 14 7.14 7.59 -0.21
CA ALA A 14 7.51 7.27 1.16
C ALA A 14 6.30 6.99 2.02
N VAL A 15 5.24 7.77 1.85
CA VAL A 15 4.00 7.54 2.60
C VAL A 15 3.43 6.16 2.27
N LEU A 16 3.41 5.82 1.00
CA LEU A 16 2.87 4.52 0.59
C LEU A 16 3.76 3.37 1.06
N MET A 17 5.06 3.54 0.99
CA MET A 17 5.97 2.52 1.49
C MET A 17 5.76 2.28 2.97
N ARG A 18 5.56 3.35 3.73
CA ARG A 18 5.32 3.19 5.15
C ARG A 18 4.00 2.48 5.42
N ALA A 19 2.97 2.84 4.67
CA ALA A 19 1.67 2.21 4.83
C ALA A 19 1.73 0.74 4.50
N LEU A 20 2.50 0.37 3.51
CA LEU A 20 2.61 -1.03 3.09
C LEU A 20 3.67 -1.80 3.87
N GLY A 21 4.42 -1.13 4.71
CA GLY A 21 5.55 -1.76 5.39
C GLY A 21 5.19 -2.44 6.69
N HIS A 22 4.08 -3.15 6.72
CA HIS A 22 3.67 -3.85 7.93
C HIS A 22 2.97 -5.15 7.51
N PRO A 23 3.35 -6.28 8.08
CA PRO A 23 2.78 -7.56 7.63
C PRO A 23 1.26 -7.62 7.73
N VAL A 24 0.70 -7.07 8.79
CA VAL A 24 -0.75 -7.09 8.95
C VAL A 24 -1.42 -6.27 7.86
N ARG A 25 -0.84 -5.13 7.50
CA ARG A 25 -1.45 -4.30 6.46
C ARG A 25 -1.38 -4.97 5.10
N LEU A 26 -0.30 -5.69 4.82
CA LEU A 26 -0.22 -6.45 3.57
C LEU A 26 -1.27 -7.55 3.55
N GLU A 27 -1.49 -8.17 4.68
CA GLU A 27 -2.51 -9.21 4.77
C GLU A 27 -3.90 -8.63 4.57
N ILE A 28 -4.16 -7.47 5.15
CA ILE A 28 -5.45 -6.81 4.96
C ILE A 28 -5.69 -6.56 3.47
N LEU A 29 -4.69 -6.05 2.77
CA LEU A 29 -4.86 -5.79 1.34
C LEU A 29 -5.15 -7.07 0.58
N ARG A 30 -4.49 -8.15 0.95
CA ARG A 30 -4.75 -9.44 0.30
C ARG A 30 -6.17 -9.90 0.52
N ILE A 31 -6.68 -9.71 1.73
CA ILE A 31 -8.05 -10.08 2.05
C ILE A 31 -9.02 -9.24 1.21
N LEU A 32 -8.78 -7.94 1.14
CA LEU A 32 -9.67 -7.06 0.40
C LEU A 32 -9.71 -7.40 -1.07
N VAL A 33 -8.56 -7.72 -1.64
CA VAL A 33 -8.51 -8.09 -3.04
C VAL A 33 -9.27 -9.39 -3.29
N ARG A 34 -9.11 -10.36 -2.41
CA ARG A 34 -9.80 -11.63 -2.58
C ARG A 34 -11.30 -11.48 -2.51
N ARG A 35 -11.78 -10.62 -1.65
CA ARG A 35 -13.20 -10.45 -1.48
C ARG A 35 -13.83 -9.54 -2.52
N ALA A 36 -12.97 -8.79 -3.18
CA ALA A 36 -13.32 -8.02 -4.37
C ALA A 36 -14.48 -7.06 -4.26
N GLU A 37 -15.57 -7.42 -3.64
CA GLU A 37 -16.70 -6.55 -3.65
C GLU A 37 -16.83 -5.67 -2.46
N SER A 38 -16.84 -6.22 -1.32
CA SER A 38 -16.92 -5.40 -0.15
C SER A 38 -16.49 -6.20 1.05
N CYS A 39 -15.86 -5.55 1.97
CA CYS A 39 -15.35 -6.21 3.14
C CYS A 39 -15.37 -5.20 4.27
N CYS A 40 -16.15 -5.44 5.28
CA CYS A 40 -16.20 -4.53 6.41
C CYS A 40 -15.15 -4.92 7.44
N CYS A 41 -14.96 -4.06 8.42
CA CYS A 41 -13.95 -4.29 9.44
C CYS A 41 -14.14 -5.63 10.15
N ASN A 42 -15.37 -6.01 10.42
CA ASN A 42 -15.61 -7.28 11.10
C ASN A 42 -15.16 -8.46 10.27
N ASP A 43 -15.36 -8.39 8.96
CA ASP A 43 -14.91 -9.47 8.08
C ASP A 43 -13.41 -9.62 8.14
N ILE A 44 -12.71 -8.50 8.18
CA ILE A 44 -11.25 -8.51 8.24
C ILE A 44 -10.79 -9.03 9.59
N THR A 45 -11.44 -8.58 10.65
CA THR A 45 -11.12 -9.01 12.00
C THR A 45 -11.25 -10.51 12.13
N ASP A 46 -12.34 -11.06 11.57
CA ASP A 46 -12.55 -12.49 11.63
C ASP A 46 -11.46 -13.27 10.92
N CYS A 47 -10.94 -12.73 9.82
CA CYS A 47 -9.90 -13.41 9.08
C CYS A 47 -8.55 -13.34 9.79
N LEU A 48 -8.30 -12.29 10.56
CA LEU A 48 -6.97 -12.05 11.12
C LEU A 48 -6.81 -12.48 12.57
N SER A 49 -7.88 -12.74 13.25
CA SER A 49 -7.82 -13.09 14.68
C SER A 49 -7.14 -12.01 15.50
N LEU A 50 -7.41 -10.77 15.16
CA LEU A 50 -6.90 -9.63 15.88
C LEU A 50 -8.05 -8.84 16.49
N ALA A 51 -7.75 -8.03 17.49
CA ALA A 51 -8.76 -7.17 18.07
C ALA A 51 -9.25 -6.17 17.03
N GLN A 52 -10.53 -5.85 17.09
CA GLN A 52 -11.12 -4.91 16.15
C GLN A 52 -10.44 -3.56 16.18
N SER A 53 -10.05 -3.10 17.36
CA SER A 53 -9.37 -1.81 17.47
C SER A 53 -8.02 -1.82 16.76
N THR A 54 -7.33 -2.94 16.81
CA THR A 54 -6.05 -3.07 16.12
C THR A 54 -6.27 -3.05 14.60
N VAL A 55 -7.27 -3.78 14.13
CA VAL A 55 -7.59 -3.80 12.70
C VAL A 55 -7.98 -2.41 12.25
N SER A 56 -8.79 -1.70 13.05
CA SER A 56 -9.20 -0.34 12.71
C SER A 56 -8.03 0.61 12.57
N GLN A 57 -7.02 0.47 13.42
CA GLN A 57 -5.84 1.31 13.33
C GLN A 57 -5.07 1.07 12.03
N HIS A 58 -4.95 -0.18 11.64
CA HIS A 58 -4.27 -0.49 10.37
C HIS A 58 -5.09 0.00 9.17
N LEU A 59 -6.41 -0.12 9.25
CA LEU A 59 -7.25 0.39 8.18
C LEU A 59 -7.11 1.89 8.05
N LYS A 60 -6.99 2.59 9.18
CA LYS A 60 -6.83 4.03 9.13
C LYS A 60 -5.54 4.43 8.42
N VAL A 61 -4.45 3.72 8.70
CA VAL A 61 -3.19 4.00 8.02
C VAL A 61 -3.33 3.82 6.51
N LEU A 62 -4.00 2.75 6.10
CA LEU A 62 -4.18 2.50 4.67
C LEU A 62 -5.11 3.52 4.03
N LEU A 63 -6.14 3.94 4.75
CA LEU A 63 -7.05 4.98 4.25
C LEU A 63 -6.31 6.30 4.09
N ASP A 64 -5.52 6.69 5.09
CA ASP A 64 -4.81 7.95 5.06
C ASP A 64 -3.79 7.99 3.93
N ALA A 65 -3.24 6.85 3.58
CA ALA A 65 -2.29 6.77 2.48
C ALA A 65 -2.97 6.68 1.12
N GLY A 66 -4.29 6.52 1.11
CA GLY A 66 -5.03 6.45 -0.15
C GLY A 66 -4.96 5.11 -0.85
N VAL A 67 -4.50 4.07 -0.15
CA VAL A 67 -4.38 2.75 -0.75
C VAL A 67 -5.72 2.04 -0.81
N ILE A 68 -6.60 2.36 0.14
CA ILE A 68 -7.95 1.82 0.17
C ILE A 68 -8.92 2.97 0.30
N GLU A 69 -10.16 2.70 -0.01
CA GLU A 69 -11.22 3.68 0.20
C GLU A 69 -12.33 3.02 0.99
N ARG A 70 -13.13 3.85 1.63
CA ARG A 70 -14.23 3.40 2.45
C ARG A 70 -15.52 3.79 1.76
N ARG A 71 -16.44 2.85 1.71
CA ARG A 71 -17.75 3.10 1.14
C ARG A 71 -18.81 2.74 2.16
N ALA A 72 -19.67 3.70 2.44
CA ALA A 72 -20.75 3.46 3.38
C ALA A 72 -21.84 2.65 2.68
N GLN A 73 -22.36 1.66 3.38
CA GLN A 73 -23.47 0.87 2.91
C GLN A 73 -24.40 0.65 4.08
N GLY A 74 -25.47 1.43 4.15
CA GLY A 74 -26.34 1.38 5.30
C GLY A 74 -25.58 1.80 6.54
N THR A 75 -25.57 0.95 7.54
CA THR A 75 -24.84 1.24 8.78
C THR A 75 -23.42 0.68 8.75
N ARG A 76 -23.01 0.07 7.65
CA ARG A 76 -21.71 -0.56 7.57
C ARG A 76 -20.77 0.25 6.69
N ASN A 77 -19.50 0.15 6.99
CA ASN A 77 -18.46 0.72 6.15
C ASN A 77 -17.72 -0.44 5.50
N ASN A 78 -17.67 -0.43 4.20
CA ASN A 78 -16.93 -1.42 3.46
C ASN A 78 -15.66 -0.80 2.91
N TYR A 79 -14.64 -1.60 2.77
CA TYR A 79 -13.34 -1.13 2.33
C TYR A 79 -12.96 -1.82 1.03
N CYS A 80 -12.39 -1.06 0.12
CA CYS A 80 -11.90 -1.61 -1.15
C CYS A 80 -10.55 -1.06 -1.48
N VAL A 81 -9.76 -1.86 -2.18
CA VAL A 81 -8.44 -1.45 -2.59
C VAL A 81 -8.54 -0.47 -3.75
N ARG A 82 -7.74 0.57 -3.71
CA ARG A 82 -7.63 1.51 -4.82
C ARG A 82 -6.56 1.00 -5.77
N THR A 83 -6.97 0.20 -6.71
CA THR A 83 -6.03 -0.42 -7.64
C THR A 83 -5.33 0.60 -8.53
N ASP A 84 -6.01 1.71 -8.84
CA ASP A 84 -5.39 2.78 -9.62
C ASP A 84 -4.20 3.38 -8.87
N ARG A 85 -4.38 3.56 -7.57
CA ARG A 85 -3.33 4.14 -6.75
C ARG A 85 -2.16 3.18 -6.61
N LEU A 86 -2.45 1.90 -6.44
CA LEU A 86 -1.40 0.90 -6.35
C LEU A 86 -0.64 0.75 -7.66
N ALA A 87 -1.32 0.86 -8.78
CA ALA A 87 -0.65 0.81 -10.07
C ALA A 87 0.29 1.99 -10.25
N ALA A 88 -0.15 3.18 -9.85
CA ALA A 88 0.70 4.35 -9.91
C ALA A 88 1.91 4.21 -9.00
N PHE A 89 1.69 3.66 -7.81
CA PHE A 89 2.78 3.43 -6.87
C PHE A 89 3.79 2.44 -7.42
N ASN A 90 3.31 1.36 -8.00
CA ASN A 90 4.18 0.35 -8.58
C ASN A 90 5.10 0.95 -9.64
N ARG A 91 4.52 1.79 -10.50
CA ARG A 91 5.29 2.45 -11.53
C ARG A 91 6.29 3.42 -10.94
N ALA A 92 5.85 4.22 -9.96
CA ALA A 92 6.72 5.21 -9.36
C ALA A 92 7.88 4.58 -8.61
N VAL A 93 7.63 3.50 -7.88
CA VAL A 93 8.69 2.81 -7.15
C VAL A 93 9.67 2.19 -8.14
N GLY A 94 9.16 1.59 -9.20
CA GLY A 94 10.02 1.02 -10.20
C GLY A 94 10.95 2.05 -10.83
N ASP A 95 10.38 3.19 -11.18
CA ASP A 95 11.19 4.27 -11.76
C ASP A 95 12.21 4.79 -10.78
N TYR A 96 11.82 4.95 -9.53
CA TYR A 96 12.71 5.47 -8.52
C TYR A 96 13.88 4.51 -8.29
N VAL A 97 13.57 3.23 -8.14
CA VAL A 97 14.61 2.23 -7.90
C VAL A 97 15.53 2.10 -9.10
N SER A 98 14.97 2.16 -10.31
CA SER A 98 15.79 2.10 -11.51
C SER A 98 16.72 3.28 -11.60
N GLY A 99 16.25 4.45 -11.20
CA GLY A 99 17.10 5.63 -11.19
C GLY A 99 18.26 5.50 -10.24
N LEU A 100 18.02 4.89 -9.08
CA LEU A 100 19.09 4.67 -8.13
C LEU A 100 20.12 3.70 -8.68
N ASP A 101 19.64 2.68 -9.33
CA ASP A 101 20.53 1.70 -9.91
C ASP A 101 21.44 2.34 -10.97
N ALA A 102 20.85 3.15 -11.82
CA ALA A 102 21.61 3.78 -12.89
C ALA A 102 22.66 4.74 -12.39
N SER A 103 22.34 5.47 -11.33
CA SER A 103 23.29 6.46 -10.85
C SER A 103 24.27 5.92 -9.84
N GLY A 104 23.93 4.79 -9.21
CA GLY A 104 24.77 4.28 -8.15
C GLY A 104 25.66 3.14 -8.54
N LEU A 105 25.85 2.97 -9.79
CA LEU A 105 26.53 1.80 -10.24
C LEU A 105 27.92 1.58 -9.68
N HIS A 106 28.57 2.59 -9.24
CA HIS A 106 29.91 2.39 -8.76
C HIS A 106 30.02 1.97 -7.33
N CYS A 107 29.00 2.24 -6.59
CA CYS A 107 29.04 1.91 -5.19
C CYS A 107 28.96 0.44 -4.92
N GLU A 108 28.34 -0.27 -5.78
CA GLU A 108 28.12 -1.65 -5.49
C GLU A 108 29.39 -2.44 -5.39
N ARG A 109 30.45 -1.93 -5.98
CA ARG A 109 31.67 -2.61 -5.89
C ARG A 109 32.23 -2.58 -4.53
N GLN A 110 31.91 -1.57 -3.81
CA GLN A 110 32.44 -1.39 -2.51
C GLN A 110 31.76 -2.22 -1.50
N LEU A 111 30.60 -2.66 -1.80
CA LEU A 111 29.88 -3.39 -0.84
C LEU A 111 30.42 -4.73 -0.76
N ALA A 112 31.00 -5.01 0.29
CA ALA A 112 31.48 -6.26 0.46
C ALA A 112 30.37 -7.15 0.48
N PRO A 113 30.55 -8.25 0.07
CA PRO A 113 29.59 -9.18 0.07
C PRO A 113 29.33 -9.41 1.42
N ALA A 114 28.69 -8.90 1.88
CA ALA A 114 28.37 -9.09 3.05
C ALA A 114 28.50 -10.31 3.52
N SER A 115 28.62 -10.70 3.17
CA SER A 115 28.81 -11.72 3.60
C SER A 115 28.37 -12.18 4.39
#